data_4a011fcc3602ef3b76da1688bb762732
#
_entry.id   4a011fcc3602ef3b76da1688bb762732
#
_cell.length_a   1.000
_cell.length_b   1.000
_cell.length_c   1.000
_cell.angle_alpha   90.00
_cell.angle_beta   90.00
_cell.angle_gamma   90.00
#
_symmetry.space_group_name_H-M   'P 1'
#
loop_
_entity.id
_entity.type
_entity.pdbx_description
1 polymer ?
#
loop_
_entity_poly.entity_id
_entity_poly.type
_entity_poly.pdbx_seq_one_letter_code
_entity_poly.pdbx_strand_id
1 'polypeptide(L)'
;PQKKNPDIAELVRGKTGRVYGALNALLTTMKGIPLAYNKDMQEDKEWAFDAMDTAKGCITLFAGMLKTMQFNKDRMEESAKHGFTNATDAADYLVNHGVPFRDAHGIVGKLVLTCIEKKIPLDALPLEEYKKISPVFEEDIYEAIDLETCVNKRVTIGAPGKDAMAKSIAAYQKYMEEY
;
A
#
# COMPACT_ATOMS: atom_id res chain seq x y z
N PRO A 1 -21.39 -17.09 -15.26
CA PRO A 1 -22.12 -15.79 -15.32
C PRO A 1 -22.54 -15.24 -13.96
N GLN A 2 -22.48 -16.04 -12.88
CA GLN A 2 -22.92 -15.64 -11.53
C GLN A 2 -21.87 -14.86 -10.73
N LYS A 3 -20.59 -14.92 -11.14
CA LYS A 3 -19.45 -14.34 -10.43
C LYS A 3 -18.86 -13.20 -11.25
N LYS A 4 -18.69 -12.04 -10.62
CA LYS A 4 -17.88 -10.93 -11.17
C LYS A 4 -16.43 -11.15 -10.76
N ASN A 5 -15.50 -11.08 -11.71
CA ASN A 5 -14.07 -11.11 -11.48
C ASN A 5 -13.48 -9.75 -11.86
N PRO A 6 -12.40 -9.31 -11.23
CA PRO A 6 -11.68 -8.11 -11.62
C PRO A 6 -10.75 -8.39 -12.81
N ASP A 7 -11.33 -8.86 -13.92
CA ASP A 7 -10.58 -9.39 -15.07
C ASP A 7 -9.53 -8.42 -15.61
N ILE A 8 -9.87 -7.13 -15.73
CA ILE A 8 -8.94 -6.12 -16.24
C ILE A 8 -7.73 -5.98 -15.31
N ALA A 9 -7.94 -5.88 -14.00
CA ALA A 9 -6.86 -5.77 -13.04
C ALA A 9 -5.94 -7.01 -13.04
N GLU A 10 -6.54 -8.20 -13.14
CA GLU A 10 -5.81 -9.46 -13.18
C GLU A 10 -5.01 -9.62 -14.46
N LEU A 11 -5.61 -9.31 -15.62
CA LEU A 11 -4.95 -9.42 -16.92
C LEU A 11 -3.84 -8.38 -17.07
N VAL A 12 -4.02 -7.14 -16.60
CA VAL A 12 -2.96 -6.12 -16.59
C VAL A 12 -1.78 -6.57 -15.74
N ARG A 13 -2.05 -7.11 -14.54
CA ARG A 13 -1.02 -7.71 -13.69
C ARG A 13 -0.27 -8.84 -14.39
N GLY A 14 -0.98 -9.73 -15.09
CA GLY A 14 -0.39 -10.83 -15.85
C GLY A 14 0.45 -10.35 -17.04
N LYS A 15 0.00 -9.32 -17.77
CA LYS A 15 0.72 -8.75 -18.92
C LYS A 15 2.03 -8.06 -18.56
N THR A 16 2.28 -7.75 -17.29
CA THR A 16 3.57 -7.27 -16.80
C THR A 16 4.71 -8.22 -17.18
N GLY A 17 4.46 -9.53 -17.06
CA GLY A 17 5.44 -10.55 -17.47
C GLY A 17 5.79 -10.50 -18.95
N ARG A 18 4.83 -10.18 -19.84
CA ARG A 18 5.08 -10.01 -21.27
C ARG A 18 5.99 -8.82 -21.55
N VAL A 19 5.75 -7.68 -20.91
CA VAL A 19 6.58 -6.46 -21.08
C VAL A 19 7.98 -6.67 -20.51
N TYR A 20 8.11 -7.33 -19.37
CA TYR A 20 9.43 -7.67 -18.81
C TYR A 20 10.18 -8.68 -19.66
N GLY A 21 9.45 -9.64 -20.28
CA GLY A 21 10.03 -10.57 -21.23
C GLY A 21 10.61 -9.86 -22.46
N ALA A 22 9.89 -8.89 -23.01
CA ALA A 22 10.34 -8.06 -24.12
C ALA A 22 11.60 -7.25 -23.75
N LEU A 23 11.64 -6.62 -22.57
CA LEU A 23 12.81 -5.92 -22.07
C LEU A 23 14.02 -6.85 -21.94
N ASN A 24 13.83 -8.04 -21.37
CA ASN A 24 14.89 -9.03 -21.22
C ASN A 24 15.41 -9.53 -22.56
N ALA A 25 14.53 -9.72 -23.55
CA ALA A 25 14.90 -10.09 -24.92
C ALA A 25 15.79 -9.01 -25.56
N LEU A 26 15.41 -7.74 -25.45
CA LEU A 26 16.21 -6.60 -25.96
C LEU A 26 17.59 -6.51 -25.28
N LEU A 27 17.65 -6.63 -23.97
CA LEU A 27 18.91 -6.64 -23.24
C LEU A 27 19.82 -7.82 -23.64
N THR A 28 19.23 -8.98 -23.88
CA THR A 28 19.93 -10.17 -24.36
C THR A 28 20.47 -9.98 -25.78
N THR A 29 19.69 -9.38 -26.67
CA THR A 29 20.13 -9.05 -28.02
C THR A 29 21.32 -8.11 -28.01
N MET A 30 21.35 -7.14 -27.11
CA MET A 30 22.46 -6.18 -26.98
C MET A 30 23.69 -6.75 -26.29
N LYS A 31 23.62 -7.90 -25.65
CA LYS A 31 24.72 -8.48 -24.89
C LYS A 31 25.86 -8.92 -25.79
N GLY A 32 27.04 -8.34 -25.60
CA GLY A 32 28.27 -8.78 -26.28
C GLY A 32 28.34 -8.47 -27.77
N ILE A 33 27.58 -7.51 -28.27
CA ILE A 33 27.57 -7.08 -29.67
C ILE A 33 28.95 -6.48 -30.01
N PRO A 34 29.55 -6.84 -31.16
CA PRO A 34 30.81 -6.25 -31.63
C PRO A 34 30.63 -4.80 -32.06
N LEU A 35 31.73 -4.09 -32.35
CA LEU A 35 31.74 -2.65 -32.57
C LEU A 35 30.98 -2.19 -33.85
N ALA A 36 30.81 -3.03 -34.85
CA ALA A 36 30.20 -2.63 -36.13
C ALA A 36 29.39 -3.76 -36.79
N TYR A 37 28.38 -3.33 -37.59
CA TYR A 37 27.46 -4.15 -38.39
C TYR A 37 26.75 -5.24 -37.60
N ASN A 38 25.95 -4.81 -36.62
CA ASN A 38 25.19 -5.70 -35.76
C ASN A 38 23.78 -5.95 -36.34
N LYS A 39 23.64 -6.97 -37.18
CA LYS A 39 22.34 -7.37 -37.72
C LYS A 39 21.41 -7.94 -36.66
N ASP A 40 21.95 -8.39 -35.54
CA ASP A 40 21.27 -8.75 -34.29
C ASP A 40 20.24 -7.69 -33.87
N MET A 41 20.56 -6.41 -34.07
CA MET A 41 19.69 -5.29 -33.77
C MET A 41 18.41 -5.21 -34.61
N GLN A 42 18.22 -6.08 -35.62
CA GLN A 42 16.95 -6.17 -36.33
C GLN A 42 15.84 -6.82 -35.49
N GLU A 43 16.22 -7.57 -34.45
CA GLU A 43 15.30 -8.17 -33.49
C GLU A 43 14.70 -7.14 -32.51
N ASP A 44 15.13 -5.88 -32.54
CA ASP A 44 14.66 -4.84 -31.62
C ASP A 44 13.18 -4.50 -31.81
N LYS A 45 12.70 -4.49 -33.04
CA LYS A 45 11.38 -3.95 -33.41
C LYS A 45 10.23 -4.80 -32.90
N GLU A 46 10.30 -6.10 -33.05
CA GLU A 46 9.21 -7.00 -32.65
C GLU A 46 8.94 -6.89 -31.16
N TRP A 47 9.98 -7.00 -30.34
CA TRP A 47 9.87 -6.89 -28.88
C TRP A 47 9.46 -5.50 -28.41
N ALA A 48 10.01 -4.45 -29.04
CA ALA A 48 9.69 -3.08 -28.70
C ALA A 48 8.23 -2.75 -29.03
N PHE A 49 7.76 -3.09 -30.24
CA PHE A 49 6.39 -2.82 -30.66
C PHE A 49 5.39 -3.64 -29.86
N ASP A 50 5.66 -4.91 -29.61
CA ASP A 50 4.78 -5.75 -28.79
C ASP A 50 4.64 -5.21 -27.35
N ALA A 51 5.76 -4.77 -26.74
CA ALA A 51 5.74 -4.15 -25.42
C ALA A 51 4.92 -2.85 -25.40
N MET A 52 5.11 -2.00 -26.41
CA MET A 52 4.40 -0.72 -26.54
C MET A 52 2.90 -0.93 -26.74
N ASP A 53 2.50 -1.83 -27.62
CA ASP A 53 1.09 -2.10 -27.88
C ASP A 53 0.42 -2.75 -26.67
N THR A 54 1.13 -3.66 -26.00
CA THR A 54 0.67 -4.26 -24.73
C THR A 54 0.47 -3.20 -23.66
N ALA A 55 1.45 -2.30 -23.46
CA ALA A 55 1.37 -1.24 -22.47
C ALA A 55 0.21 -0.26 -22.78
N LYS A 56 0.08 0.20 -24.04
CA LYS A 56 -1.02 1.08 -24.46
C LYS A 56 -2.38 0.44 -24.20
N GLY A 57 -2.57 -0.82 -24.57
CA GLY A 57 -3.80 -1.55 -24.33
C GLY A 57 -4.10 -1.66 -22.83
N CYS A 58 -3.11 -1.98 -22.00
CA CYS A 58 -3.25 -2.05 -20.57
C CYS A 58 -3.65 -0.70 -19.96
N ILE A 59 -2.97 0.39 -20.34
CA ILE A 59 -3.27 1.74 -19.83
C ILE A 59 -4.69 2.15 -20.20
N THR A 60 -5.11 1.94 -21.46
CA THR A 60 -6.45 2.31 -21.94
C THR A 60 -7.54 1.58 -21.16
N LEU A 61 -7.41 0.26 -21.00
CA LEU A 61 -8.39 -0.55 -20.28
C LEU A 61 -8.40 -0.23 -18.78
N PHE A 62 -7.23 -0.03 -18.19
CA PHE A 62 -7.10 0.33 -16.79
C PHE A 62 -7.72 1.70 -16.48
N ALA A 63 -7.52 2.69 -17.36
CA ALA A 63 -8.16 4.00 -17.24
C ALA A 63 -9.69 3.90 -17.31
N GLY A 64 -10.22 3.05 -18.19
CA GLY A 64 -11.66 2.77 -18.27
C GLY A 64 -12.20 2.12 -16.99
N MET A 65 -11.45 1.18 -16.41
CA MET A 65 -11.78 0.53 -15.13
C MET A 65 -11.84 1.55 -14.00
N LEU A 66 -10.84 2.43 -13.90
CA LEU A 66 -10.79 3.46 -12.85
C LEU A 66 -11.98 4.44 -12.93
N LYS A 67 -12.40 4.81 -14.15
CA LYS A 67 -13.55 5.72 -14.33
C LYS A 67 -14.88 5.17 -13.80
N THR A 68 -15.01 3.85 -13.76
CA THR A 68 -16.25 3.18 -13.34
C THR A 68 -16.15 2.52 -11.97
N MET A 69 -14.98 2.59 -11.34
CA MET A 69 -14.73 1.98 -10.02
C MET A 69 -15.55 2.68 -8.93
N GLN A 70 -16.17 1.87 -8.09
CA GLN A 70 -16.88 2.32 -6.91
C GLN A 70 -16.18 1.84 -5.64
N PHE A 71 -16.00 2.74 -4.68
CA PHE A 71 -15.44 2.41 -3.39
C PHE A 71 -16.54 2.13 -2.38
N ASN A 72 -16.53 0.94 -1.81
CA ASN A 72 -17.43 0.57 -0.72
C ASN A 72 -16.86 1.07 0.60
N LYS A 73 -16.94 2.38 0.83
CA LYS A 73 -16.27 3.11 1.91
C LYS A 73 -16.63 2.55 3.29
N ASP A 74 -17.91 2.33 3.54
CA ASP A 74 -18.40 1.84 4.84
C ASP A 74 -17.81 0.46 5.17
N ARG A 75 -17.77 -0.41 4.16
CA ARG A 75 -17.17 -1.76 4.33
C ARG A 75 -15.65 -1.72 4.49
N MET A 76 -14.99 -0.79 3.79
CA MET A 76 -13.53 -0.59 3.93
C MET A 76 -13.19 -0.08 5.32
N GLU A 77 -13.94 0.90 5.83
CA GLU A 77 -13.79 1.42 7.19
C GLU A 77 -14.04 0.34 8.24
N GLU A 78 -15.14 -0.39 8.11
CA GLU A 78 -15.45 -1.49 9.03
C GLU A 78 -14.36 -2.57 9.03
N SER A 79 -13.83 -2.91 7.86
CA SER A 79 -12.73 -3.88 7.74
C SER A 79 -11.43 -3.36 8.40
N ALA A 80 -11.18 -2.06 8.40
CA ALA A 80 -10.02 -1.47 9.05
C ALA A 80 -10.10 -1.51 10.59
N LYS A 81 -11.31 -1.52 11.15
CA LYS A 81 -11.56 -1.65 12.60
C LYS A 81 -11.23 -3.05 13.14
N HIS A 82 -11.18 -4.05 12.26
CA HIS A 82 -10.88 -5.43 12.65
C HIS A 82 -9.40 -5.77 12.40
N GLY A 83 -8.87 -6.70 13.20
CA GLY A 83 -7.52 -7.25 13.00
C GLY A 83 -6.40 -6.44 13.64
N PHE A 84 -6.73 -5.56 14.60
CA PHE A 84 -5.73 -4.81 15.38
C PHE A 84 -4.74 -4.01 14.50
N THR A 85 -5.25 -3.37 13.44
CA THR A 85 -4.43 -2.59 12.50
C THR A 85 -3.70 -1.42 13.17
N ASN A 86 -4.22 -0.91 14.29
CA ASN A 86 -3.67 0.13 15.14
C ASN A 86 -2.72 -0.36 16.25
N ALA A 87 -2.40 -1.66 16.30
CA ALA A 87 -1.49 -2.20 17.30
C ALA A 87 -0.08 -1.60 17.19
N THR A 88 0.38 -1.29 15.98
CA THR A 88 1.67 -0.62 15.76
C THR A 88 1.67 0.78 16.36
N ASP A 89 0.57 1.52 16.25
CA ASP A 89 0.44 2.86 16.81
C ASP A 89 0.43 2.82 18.35
N ALA A 90 -0.11 1.76 18.97
CA ALA A 90 0.01 1.52 20.40
C ALA A 90 1.48 1.23 20.81
N ALA A 91 2.26 0.57 19.98
CA ALA A 91 3.69 0.38 20.24
C ALA A 91 4.47 1.70 20.09
N ASP A 92 4.17 2.48 19.06
CA ASP A 92 4.76 3.81 18.86
C ASP A 92 4.42 4.76 20.03
N TYR A 93 3.19 4.67 20.56
CA TYR A 93 2.81 5.40 21.79
C TYR A 93 3.77 5.10 22.96
N LEU A 94 4.01 3.82 23.23
CA LEU A 94 4.93 3.42 24.32
C LEU A 94 6.36 3.88 24.04
N VAL A 95 6.82 3.80 22.80
CA VAL A 95 8.16 4.28 22.41
C VAL A 95 8.30 5.79 22.68
N ASN A 96 7.28 6.57 22.34
CA ASN A 96 7.24 8.01 22.59
C ASN A 96 7.22 8.35 24.08
N HIS A 97 6.79 7.39 24.92
CA HIS A 97 6.84 7.49 26.40
C HIS A 97 8.09 6.82 27.01
N GLY A 98 9.13 6.58 26.20
CA GLY A 98 10.44 6.13 26.66
C GLY A 98 10.60 4.61 26.83
N VAL A 99 9.65 3.81 26.39
CA VAL A 99 9.77 2.34 26.40
C VAL A 99 10.57 1.90 25.16
N PRO A 100 11.63 1.09 25.31
CA PRO A 100 12.36 0.55 24.15
C PRO A 100 11.42 -0.22 23.21
N PHE A 101 11.61 -0.06 21.90
CA PHE A 101 10.71 -0.64 20.88
C PHE A 101 10.48 -2.14 21.06
N ARG A 102 11.51 -2.89 21.41
CA ARG A 102 11.41 -4.33 21.63
C ARG A 102 10.45 -4.68 22.77
N ASP A 103 10.50 -3.91 23.84
CA ASP A 103 9.64 -4.10 25.02
C ASP A 103 8.21 -3.63 24.70
N ALA A 104 8.07 -2.48 24.02
CA ALA A 104 6.80 -1.96 23.54
C ALA A 104 6.06 -3.00 22.66
N HIS A 105 6.76 -3.63 21.73
CA HIS A 105 6.21 -4.69 20.91
C HIS A 105 5.70 -5.89 21.72
N GLY A 106 6.46 -6.30 22.75
CA GLY A 106 6.06 -7.37 23.68
C GLY A 106 4.84 -7.01 24.52
N ILE A 107 4.75 -5.76 24.99
CA ILE A 107 3.61 -5.21 25.75
C ILE A 107 2.35 -5.22 24.87
N VAL A 108 2.46 -4.69 23.64
CA VAL A 108 1.32 -4.64 22.70
C VAL A 108 0.88 -6.04 22.29
N GLY A 109 1.80 -6.99 22.15
CA GLY A 109 1.45 -8.39 21.92
C GLY A 109 0.55 -8.96 23.01
N LYS A 110 0.81 -8.63 24.29
CA LYS A 110 -0.04 -9.03 25.42
C LYS A 110 -1.42 -8.34 25.38
N LEU A 111 -1.45 -7.05 25.01
CA LEU A 111 -2.72 -6.31 24.82
C LEU A 111 -3.59 -6.98 23.76
N VAL A 112 -3.01 -7.28 22.61
CA VAL A 112 -3.73 -7.94 21.50
C VAL A 112 -4.27 -9.30 21.94
N LEU A 113 -3.48 -10.11 22.63
CA LEU A 113 -3.95 -11.39 23.17
C LEU A 113 -5.12 -11.21 24.14
N THR A 114 -5.04 -10.24 25.06
CA THR A 114 -6.13 -9.90 25.99
C THR A 114 -7.39 -9.49 25.24
N CYS A 115 -7.26 -8.70 24.20
CA CYS A 115 -8.39 -8.27 23.35
C CYS A 115 -9.01 -9.45 22.58
N ILE A 116 -8.20 -10.38 22.07
CA ILE A 116 -8.66 -11.60 21.40
C ILE A 116 -9.47 -12.47 22.37
N GLU A 117 -8.97 -12.69 23.58
CA GLU A 117 -9.65 -13.47 24.61
C GLU A 117 -11.00 -12.86 25.01
N LYS A 118 -11.04 -11.53 25.13
CA LYS A 118 -12.25 -10.77 25.46
C LYS A 118 -13.16 -10.53 24.24
N LYS A 119 -12.71 -10.82 23.03
CA LYS A 119 -13.41 -10.57 21.75
C LYS A 119 -13.79 -9.09 21.56
N ILE A 120 -12.89 -8.18 21.91
CA ILE A 120 -13.06 -6.74 21.77
C ILE A 120 -11.88 -6.13 21.01
N PRO A 121 -12.05 -5.01 20.30
CA PRO A 121 -10.94 -4.28 19.71
C PRO A 121 -10.14 -3.50 20.78
N LEU A 122 -8.97 -2.97 20.41
CA LEU A 122 -8.09 -2.24 21.32
C LEU A 122 -8.78 -1.00 21.91
N ASP A 123 -9.48 -0.24 21.11
CA ASP A 123 -10.18 0.99 21.53
C ASP A 123 -11.34 0.75 22.51
N ALA A 124 -11.85 -0.49 22.58
CA ALA A 124 -12.88 -0.90 23.54
C ALA A 124 -12.29 -1.50 24.84
N LEU A 125 -10.97 -1.68 24.93
CA LEU A 125 -10.34 -2.21 26.14
C LEU A 125 -10.27 -1.10 27.22
N PRO A 126 -10.76 -1.33 28.46
CA PRO A 126 -10.69 -0.35 29.55
C PRO A 126 -9.25 0.03 29.90
N LEU A 127 -9.03 1.30 30.25
CA LEU A 127 -7.69 1.81 30.61
C LEU A 127 -7.03 1.02 31.75
N GLU A 128 -7.82 0.54 32.70
CA GLU A 128 -7.33 -0.30 33.78
C GLU A 128 -6.65 -1.59 33.28
N GLU A 129 -7.15 -2.18 32.20
CA GLU A 129 -6.56 -3.36 31.59
C GLU A 129 -5.24 -3.01 30.88
N TYR A 130 -5.18 -1.85 30.22
CA TYR A 130 -3.93 -1.30 29.68
C TYR A 130 -2.89 -1.12 30.78
N LYS A 131 -3.27 -0.48 31.90
CA LYS A 131 -2.38 -0.21 33.03
C LYS A 131 -1.91 -1.47 33.77
N LYS A 132 -2.69 -2.54 33.76
CA LYS A 132 -2.26 -3.85 34.29
C LYS A 132 -1.09 -4.43 33.49
N ILE A 133 -1.05 -4.19 32.19
CA ILE A 133 0.01 -4.72 31.31
C ILE A 133 1.23 -3.80 31.29
N SER A 134 1.00 -2.49 31.28
CA SER A 134 2.05 -1.47 31.44
C SER A 134 1.50 -0.20 32.12
N PRO A 135 2.11 0.26 33.20
CA PRO A 135 1.68 1.49 33.88
C PRO A 135 1.93 2.76 33.07
N VAL A 136 2.63 2.67 31.95
CA VAL A 136 2.95 3.79 31.05
C VAL A 136 1.71 4.27 30.28
N PHE A 137 0.70 3.42 30.10
CA PHE A 137 -0.52 3.81 29.39
C PHE A 137 -1.35 4.80 30.19
N GLU A 138 -1.72 5.90 29.55
CA GLU A 138 -2.66 6.90 30.07
C GLU A 138 -3.87 7.05 29.14
N GLU A 139 -4.80 7.94 29.47
CA GLU A 139 -6.07 8.06 28.76
C GLU A 139 -5.91 8.50 27.29
N ASP A 140 -4.82 9.18 26.98
CA ASP A 140 -4.46 9.63 25.62
C ASP A 140 -4.08 8.47 24.67
N ILE A 141 -3.96 7.24 25.18
CA ILE A 141 -3.79 6.05 24.32
C ILE A 141 -4.96 5.91 23.34
N TYR A 142 -6.18 6.22 23.75
CA TYR A 142 -7.35 6.08 22.86
C TYR A 142 -7.30 7.03 21.66
N GLU A 143 -6.80 8.24 21.85
CA GLU A 143 -6.54 9.16 20.74
C GLU A 143 -5.36 8.66 19.87
N ALA A 144 -4.34 8.12 20.50
CA ALA A 144 -3.15 7.63 19.79
C ALA A 144 -3.44 6.46 18.87
N ILE A 145 -4.41 5.58 19.23
CA ILE A 145 -4.81 4.40 18.45
C ILE A 145 -6.08 4.61 17.63
N ASP A 146 -6.69 5.80 17.68
CA ASP A 146 -7.81 6.13 16.79
C ASP A 146 -7.38 6.01 15.33
N LEU A 147 -8.17 5.32 14.50
CA LEU A 147 -7.78 4.98 13.13
C LEU A 147 -7.57 6.22 12.26
N GLU A 148 -8.39 7.24 12.41
CA GLU A 148 -8.22 8.49 11.65
C GLU A 148 -6.94 9.22 12.09
N THR A 149 -6.68 9.27 13.39
CA THR A 149 -5.45 9.81 13.96
C THR A 149 -4.22 9.04 13.48
N CYS A 150 -4.28 7.71 13.49
CA CYS A 150 -3.21 6.84 12.98
C CYS A 150 -2.86 7.15 11.52
N VAL A 151 -3.88 7.29 10.66
CA VAL A 151 -3.67 7.62 9.24
C VAL A 151 -3.11 9.04 9.08
N ASN A 152 -3.65 10.03 9.79
CA ASN A 152 -3.24 11.43 9.66
C ASN A 152 -1.82 11.72 10.18
N LYS A 153 -1.31 10.92 11.11
CA LYS A 153 0.10 10.98 11.54
C LYS A 153 1.10 10.57 10.45
N ARG A 154 0.68 9.93 9.37
CA ARG A 154 1.52 9.52 8.24
C ARG A 154 1.70 10.71 7.28
N VAL A 155 2.74 11.53 7.52
CA VAL A 155 2.95 12.83 6.84
C VAL A 155 4.06 12.83 5.78
N THR A 156 4.77 11.73 5.60
CA THR A 156 5.82 11.60 4.58
C THR A 156 5.24 11.66 3.17
N ILE A 157 6.04 12.02 2.17
CA ILE A 157 5.60 12.08 0.77
C ILE A 157 5.05 10.70 0.34
N GLY A 158 3.84 10.69 -0.22
CA GLY A 158 3.15 9.47 -0.63
C GLY A 158 2.41 8.72 0.48
N ALA A 159 2.45 9.21 1.71
CA ALA A 159 1.71 8.62 2.83
C ALA A 159 0.21 8.94 2.74
N PRO A 160 -0.67 8.14 3.39
CA PRO A 160 -2.13 8.26 3.28
C PRO A 160 -2.74 9.38 4.12
N GLY A 161 -1.98 10.08 4.96
CA GLY A 161 -2.49 11.20 5.76
C GLY A 161 -3.05 12.33 4.89
N LYS A 162 -4.09 13.01 5.37
CA LYS A 162 -4.81 14.05 4.59
C LYS A 162 -3.88 15.09 3.98
N ASP A 163 -2.94 15.61 4.76
CA ASP A 163 -2.00 16.65 4.29
C ASP A 163 -0.99 16.11 3.26
N ALA A 164 -0.49 14.90 3.47
CA ALA A 164 0.42 14.24 2.54
C ALA A 164 -0.29 13.94 1.20
N MET A 165 -1.51 13.46 1.26
CA MET A 165 -2.34 13.20 0.07
C MET A 165 -2.69 14.49 -0.67
N ALA A 166 -3.06 15.55 0.03
CA ALA A 166 -3.35 16.84 -0.61
C ALA A 166 -2.13 17.38 -1.37
N LYS A 167 -0.93 17.30 -0.78
CA LYS A 167 0.32 17.69 -1.43
C LYS A 167 0.64 16.82 -2.65
N SER A 168 0.43 15.51 -2.54
CA SER A 168 0.66 14.58 -3.65
C SER A 168 -0.31 14.84 -4.80
N ILE A 169 -1.60 15.05 -4.52
CA ILE A 169 -2.62 15.37 -5.53
C ILE A 169 -2.27 16.68 -6.24
N ALA A 170 -1.92 17.74 -5.50
CA ALA A 170 -1.54 19.02 -6.10
C ALA A 170 -0.30 18.90 -7.00
N ALA A 171 0.69 18.12 -6.60
CA ALA A 171 1.88 17.87 -7.41
C ALA A 171 1.54 17.13 -8.72
N TYR A 172 0.69 16.11 -8.68
CA TYR A 172 0.24 15.41 -9.89
C TYR A 172 -0.65 16.26 -10.78
N GLN A 173 -1.53 17.10 -10.22
CA GLN A 173 -2.33 18.04 -11.01
C GLN A 173 -1.44 19.01 -11.78
N LYS A 174 -0.44 19.61 -11.10
CA LYS A 174 0.54 20.48 -11.74
C LYS A 174 1.30 19.77 -12.87
N TYR A 175 1.76 18.55 -12.62
CA TYR A 175 2.43 17.74 -13.64
C TYR A 175 1.54 17.52 -14.88
N MET A 176 0.25 17.25 -14.68
CA MET A 176 -0.70 17.03 -15.79
C MET A 176 -1.05 18.30 -16.57
N GLU A 177 -0.85 19.49 -15.99
CA GLU A 177 -1.01 20.77 -16.68
C GLU A 177 0.22 21.15 -17.54
N GLU A 178 1.39 20.62 -17.18
CA GLU A 178 2.67 20.88 -17.86
C GLU A 178 2.90 19.94 -19.08
N TYR A 179 2.18 18.84 -19.19
CA TYR A 179 2.30 17.80 -20.23
C TYR A 179 0.95 17.40 -20.83
#